data_139ab1a52902e975b23a7c87bb949db1
#
_entry.id   139ab1a52902e975b23a7c87bb949db1
#
_cell.length_a   1.000
_cell.length_b   1.000
_cell.length_c   1.000
_cell.angle_alpha   90.00
_cell.angle_beta   90.00
_cell.angle_gamma   90.00
#
_symmetry.space_group_name_H-M   'P 1'
#
loop_
_entity.id
_entity.type
_entity.pdbx_description
1 polymer ?
#
loop_
_entity_poly.entity_id
_entity_poly.type
_entity_poly.pdbx_seq_one_letter_code
_entity_poly.pdbx_strand_id
1 'polypeptide(L)'
;MKKQIILCSICLALVGMMGCNPTSDSIQVSHLQVEMKDNPQGIDVEHPRFSWQIRSEQPDLVQTGYRIQVAASAEDLKVEKNLLWDSGEVDSDQSLWVAYGGESLQARKPYFWRVKVKTNQGSGKWSDIQTWGMAILDASGWKAQWIGENALSNPGEKDQGETRLAARYLRKPFQVSKEVKRAVLYISGLGSSEFYLNGKRISNDVFAPMPSFYTSRVYYN
;
A
#
# COMPACT_ATOMS: atom_id res chain seq x y z
N MET A 1 63.28 -33.17 -57.22
CA MET A 1 63.13 -33.57 -55.82
C MET A 1 62.57 -32.37 -55.07
N LYS A 2 61.23 -32.28 -54.88
CA LYS A 2 60.56 -31.20 -54.11
C LYS A 2 60.07 -31.76 -52.81
N LYS A 3 60.60 -31.28 -51.73
CA LYS A 3 60.10 -31.60 -50.34
C LYS A 3 58.86 -30.78 -50.04
N GLN A 4 57.72 -31.43 -49.82
CA GLN A 4 56.49 -30.79 -49.27
C GLN A 4 56.60 -30.76 -47.76
N ILE A 5 56.50 -29.58 -47.22
CA ILE A 5 56.37 -29.31 -45.80
C ILE A 5 54.88 -29.29 -45.46
N ILE A 6 54.42 -30.24 -44.69
CA ILE A 6 53.04 -30.29 -44.15
C ILE A 6 52.98 -29.39 -42.91
N LEU A 7 52.28 -28.28 -43.05
CA LEU A 7 52.01 -27.38 -41.93
C LEU A 7 50.77 -27.85 -41.20
N CYS A 8 50.93 -28.41 -39.98
CA CYS A 8 49.85 -28.84 -39.16
C CYS A 8 49.29 -27.67 -38.37
N SER A 9 48.14 -27.13 -38.81
CA SER A 9 47.45 -26.06 -38.10
C SER A 9 46.68 -26.62 -36.90
N ILE A 10 47.17 -26.38 -35.69
CA ILE A 10 46.45 -26.64 -34.45
C ILE A 10 45.48 -25.50 -34.22
N CYS A 11 44.19 -25.70 -34.54
CA CYS A 11 43.10 -24.79 -34.11
C CYS A 11 42.84 -25.04 -32.64
N LEU A 12 43.33 -24.14 -31.78
CA LEU A 12 42.99 -24.07 -30.35
C LEU A 12 41.62 -23.44 -30.27
N ALA A 13 40.56 -24.24 -30.06
CA ALA A 13 39.22 -23.77 -29.77
C ALA A 13 39.17 -23.24 -28.32
N LEU A 14 39.26 -21.90 -28.17
CA LEU A 14 38.88 -21.26 -26.92
C LEU A 14 37.36 -21.33 -26.78
N VAL A 15 36.88 -22.32 -26.01
CA VAL A 15 35.51 -22.33 -25.50
C VAL A 15 35.47 -21.28 -24.42
N GLY A 16 35.04 -20.10 -24.76
CA GLY A 16 34.69 -19.05 -23.81
C GLY A 16 33.50 -19.55 -22.96
N MET A 17 33.74 -19.87 -21.71
CA MET A 17 32.68 -20.00 -20.74
C MET A 17 32.01 -18.62 -20.58
N MET A 18 30.99 -18.35 -21.38
CA MET A 18 30.04 -17.28 -21.09
C MET A 18 29.30 -17.71 -19.81
N GLY A 19 29.83 -17.30 -18.68
CA GLY A 19 29.09 -17.32 -17.44
C GLY A 19 27.85 -16.45 -17.65
N CYS A 20 26.67 -17.03 -17.77
CA CYS A 20 25.42 -16.32 -17.60
C CYS A 20 25.43 -15.74 -16.19
N ASN A 21 25.86 -14.49 -16.04
CA ASN A 21 25.49 -13.73 -14.86
C ASN A 21 23.98 -13.59 -14.90
N PRO A 22 23.23 -14.07 -13.92
CA PRO A 22 21.81 -13.84 -13.87
C PRO A 22 21.57 -12.33 -13.90
N THR A 23 20.88 -11.88 -14.92
CA THR A 23 20.57 -10.45 -15.05
C THR A 23 19.64 -10.10 -13.87
N SER A 24 19.86 -8.95 -13.25
CA SER A 24 19.02 -8.44 -12.14
C SER A 24 17.53 -8.31 -12.50
N ASP A 25 17.19 -8.50 -13.77
CA ASP A 25 15.82 -8.49 -14.29
C ASP A 25 15.02 -9.76 -13.97
N SER A 26 15.66 -10.84 -13.54
CA SER A 26 14.98 -12.08 -13.18
C SER A 26 14.36 -12.08 -11.78
N ILE A 27 14.74 -11.12 -10.92
CA ILE A 27 14.23 -11.00 -9.55
C ILE A 27 13.22 -9.87 -9.49
N GLN A 28 11.95 -10.22 -9.33
CA GLN A 28 10.85 -9.27 -9.24
C GLN A 28 10.24 -9.27 -7.84
N VAL A 29 9.97 -8.09 -7.31
CA VAL A 29 9.23 -7.91 -6.07
C VAL A 29 7.77 -7.62 -6.41
N SER A 30 6.85 -8.33 -5.79
CA SER A 30 5.42 -8.23 -6.03
C SER A 30 4.64 -8.27 -4.71
N HIS A 31 3.32 -8.06 -4.77
CA HIS A 31 2.45 -8.06 -3.59
C HIS A 31 2.97 -7.20 -2.44
N LEU A 32 3.37 -5.96 -2.79
CA LEU A 32 3.81 -4.99 -1.82
C LEU A 32 2.61 -4.50 -1.00
N GLN A 33 2.64 -4.71 0.30
CA GLN A 33 1.52 -4.42 1.19
C GLN A 33 1.96 -3.61 2.40
N VAL A 34 1.04 -2.79 2.91
CA VAL A 34 1.15 -2.12 4.21
C VAL A 34 -0.01 -2.61 5.07
N GLU A 35 0.28 -3.17 6.27
CA GLU A 35 -0.71 -3.81 7.14
C GLU A 35 -1.58 -4.84 6.38
N MET A 36 -0.91 -5.66 5.53
CA MET A 36 -1.53 -6.70 4.69
C MET A 36 -2.59 -6.19 3.69
N LYS A 37 -2.52 -4.92 3.31
CA LYS A 37 -3.43 -4.30 2.33
C LYS A 37 -2.63 -3.63 1.22
N ASP A 38 -3.19 -3.66 0.02
CA ASP A 38 -2.61 -3.00 -1.16
C ASP A 38 -2.97 -1.51 -1.16
N ASN A 39 -1.98 -0.64 -1.12
CA ASN A 39 -2.15 0.81 -1.14
C ASN A 39 -3.26 1.33 -0.19
N PRO A 40 -3.26 0.92 1.10
CA PRO A 40 -4.38 1.21 2.00
C PRO A 40 -4.50 2.70 2.29
N GLN A 41 -5.74 3.11 2.55
CA GLN A 41 -6.04 4.40 3.15
C GLN A 41 -6.52 4.18 4.58
N GLY A 42 -6.15 5.10 5.48
CA GLY A 42 -6.62 5.05 6.86
C GLY A 42 -5.85 4.08 7.76
N ILE A 43 -4.53 3.99 7.61
CA ILE A 43 -3.68 3.25 8.56
C ILE A 43 -3.52 4.06 9.84
N ASP A 44 -3.86 3.47 10.98
CA ASP A 44 -3.87 4.08 12.32
C ASP A 44 -2.74 3.59 13.24
N VAL A 45 -1.86 2.77 12.72
CA VAL A 45 -0.69 2.23 13.43
C VAL A 45 0.48 3.18 13.27
N GLU A 46 1.13 3.60 14.37
CA GLU A 46 2.28 4.52 14.33
C GLU A 46 3.48 3.97 13.55
N HIS A 47 3.72 2.67 13.66
CA HIS A 47 4.78 1.96 12.94
C HIS A 47 4.15 0.92 12.01
N PRO A 48 3.63 1.34 10.85
CA PRO A 48 3.01 0.40 9.90
C PRO A 48 4.02 -0.62 9.39
N ARG A 49 3.53 -1.83 9.11
CA ARG A 49 4.38 -2.95 8.73
C ARG A 49 4.26 -3.23 7.24
N PHE A 50 5.40 -3.45 6.63
CA PHE A 50 5.55 -3.75 5.22
C PHE A 50 5.65 -5.25 4.98
N SER A 51 5.10 -5.69 3.86
CA SER A 51 5.21 -7.07 3.40
C SER A 51 5.35 -7.10 1.89
N TRP A 52 6.07 -8.10 1.36
CA TRP A 52 6.26 -8.30 -0.07
C TRP A 52 6.51 -9.75 -0.39
N GLN A 53 6.41 -10.10 -1.67
CA GLN A 53 6.76 -11.40 -2.21
C GLN A 53 7.83 -11.24 -3.29
N ILE A 54 8.68 -12.25 -3.43
CA ILE A 54 9.67 -12.32 -4.49
C ILE A 54 9.18 -13.32 -5.53
N ARG A 55 9.28 -12.95 -6.78
CA ARG A 55 9.04 -13.83 -7.93
C ARG A 55 10.30 -13.98 -8.75
N SER A 56 10.61 -15.18 -9.15
CA SER A 56 11.71 -15.51 -10.04
C SER A 56 11.39 -16.77 -10.80
N GLU A 57 11.91 -16.90 -12.01
CA GLU A 57 11.91 -18.14 -12.76
C GLU A 57 13.08 -19.06 -12.37
N GLN A 58 14.01 -18.54 -11.57
CA GLN A 58 15.16 -19.31 -11.11
C GLN A 58 14.79 -20.16 -9.89
N PRO A 59 15.16 -21.44 -9.87
CA PRO A 59 14.93 -22.30 -8.72
C PRO A 59 15.81 -21.88 -7.54
N ASP A 60 15.42 -22.29 -6.33
CA ASP A 60 16.18 -22.13 -5.09
C ASP A 60 16.57 -20.67 -4.77
N LEU A 61 15.76 -19.70 -5.21
CA LEU A 61 15.95 -18.30 -4.88
C LEU A 61 15.52 -18.06 -3.43
N VAL A 62 16.43 -17.54 -2.63
CA VAL A 62 16.22 -17.21 -1.21
C VAL A 62 16.61 -15.76 -0.97
N GLN A 63 15.75 -15.00 -0.29
CA GLN A 63 16.10 -13.68 0.19
C GLN A 63 17.17 -13.77 1.27
N THR A 64 18.18 -12.97 1.16
CA THR A 64 19.27 -12.83 2.15
C THR A 64 19.31 -11.44 2.75
N GLY A 65 18.61 -10.47 2.17
CA GLY A 65 18.56 -9.12 2.68
C GLY A 65 17.52 -8.25 1.96
N TYR A 66 17.32 -7.06 2.49
CA TYR A 66 16.45 -6.05 1.90
C TYR A 66 16.91 -4.63 2.25
N ARG A 67 16.40 -3.65 1.53
CA ARG A 67 16.44 -2.23 1.87
C ARG A 67 15.11 -1.59 1.56
N ILE A 68 14.54 -0.86 2.52
CA ILE A 68 13.27 -0.14 2.38
C ILE A 68 13.54 1.35 2.42
N GLN A 69 12.86 2.08 1.55
CA GLN A 69 12.85 3.54 1.57
C GLN A 69 11.42 4.07 1.66
N VAL A 70 11.23 5.10 2.45
CA VAL A 70 9.95 5.79 2.66
C VAL A 70 10.14 7.29 2.48
N ALA A 71 9.20 7.95 1.79
CA ALA A 71 9.19 9.40 1.62
C ALA A 71 7.77 9.97 1.61
N ALA A 72 7.64 11.30 1.70
CA ALA A 72 6.38 12.01 1.60
C ALA A 72 5.87 12.15 0.15
N SER A 73 6.70 11.91 -0.84
CA SER A 73 6.33 11.92 -2.26
C SER A 73 7.05 10.83 -3.05
N ALA A 74 6.43 10.41 -4.15
CA ALA A 74 7.06 9.47 -5.06
C ALA A 74 8.31 10.04 -5.73
N GLU A 75 8.35 11.36 -5.92
CA GLU A 75 9.48 12.04 -6.54
C GLU A 75 10.72 12.00 -5.63
N ASP A 76 10.53 12.23 -4.32
CA ASP A 76 11.64 12.14 -3.36
C ASP A 76 12.26 10.73 -3.35
N LEU A 77 11.46 9.67 -3.50
CA LEU A 77 11.96 8.31 -3.64
C LEU A 77 12.78 8.11 -4.92
N LYS A 78 12.33 8.66 -6.05
CA LYS A 78 13.03 8.51 -7.33
C LYS A 78 14.42 9.17 -7.30
N VAL A 79 14.51 10.33 -6.68
CA VAL A 79 15.76 11.09 -6.58
C VAL A 79 16.56 10.79 -5.31
N GLU A 80 16.05 9.90 -4.45
CA GLU A 80 16.64 9.51 -3.16
C GLU A 80 16.97 10.70 -2.25
N LYS A 81 16.03 11.65 -2.18
CA LYS A 81 16.15 12.84 -1.33
C LYS A 81 14.96 12.95 -0.38
N ASN A 82 15.17 13.67 0.72
CA ASN A 82 14.13 13.93 1.72
C ASN A 82 13.42 12.65 2.19
N LEU A 83 14.17 11.55 2.31
CA LEU A 83 13.64 10.30 2.80
C LEU A 83 13.26 10.45 4.27
N LEU A 84 12.06 9.99 4.61
CA LEU A 84 11.60 9.90 6.00
C LEU A 84 12.19 8.68 6.70
N TRP A 85 12.54 7.67 5.92
CA TRP A 85 13.22 6.48 6.40
C TRP A 85 13.95 5.79 5.26
N ASP A 86 15.14 5.34 5.58
CA ASP A 86 15.93 4.40 4.79
C ASP A 86 16.47 3.36 5.77
N SER A 87 16.04 2.12 5.62
CA SER A 87 16.49 1.04 6.50
C SER A 87 17.98 0.73 6.38
N GLY A 88 18.66 1.26 5.34
CA GLY A 88 19.93 0.72 4.90
C GLY A 88 19.78 -0.73 4.40
N GLU A 89 20.91 -1.35 4.11
CA GLU A 89 20.94 -2.78 3.79
C GLU A 89 20.76 -3.58 5.08
N VAL A 90 19.72 -4.40 5.14
CA VAL A 90 19.41 -5.28 6.29
C VAL A 90 19.60 -6.72 5.84
N ASP A 91 20.52 -7.44 6.49
CA ASP A 91 20.73 -8.87 6.24
C ASP A 91 19.64 -9.67 6.99
N SER A 92 18.61 -10.08 6.25
CA SER A 92 17.45 -10.82 6.78
C SER A 92 16.64 -11.46 5.65
N ASP A 93 16.07 -12.61 5.92
CA ASP A 93 15.11 -13.30 5.06
C ASP A 93 13.66 -12.86 5.31
N GLN A 94 13.45 -11.97 6.29
CA GLN A 94 12.12 -11.45 6.62
C GLN A 94 11.55 -10.64 5.45
N SER A 95 10.36 -11.01 5.00
CA SER A 95 9.60 -10.31 3.96
C SER A 95 8.16 -10.01 4.38
N LEU A 96 7.80 -10.37 5.63
CA LEU A 96 6.48 -10.15 6.21
C LEU A 96 6.61 -9.35 7.50
N TRP A 97 5.70 -8.39 7.69
CA TRP A 97 5.57 -7.63 8.94
C TRP A 97 6.84 -6.85 9.34
N VAL A 98 7.61 -6.36 8.37
CA VAL A 98 8.76 -5.49 8.63
C VAL A 98 8.25 -4.12 9.08
N ALA A 99 8.53 -3.76 10.33
CA ALA A 99 8.04 -2.51 10.90
C ALA A 99 8.74 -1.28 10.32
N TYR A 100 7.99 -0.22 10.12
CA TYR A 100 8.53 1.10 9.82
C TYR A 100 9.38 1.60 11.00
N GLY A 101 10.61 1.98 10.73
CA GLY A 101 11.59 2.43 11.73
C GLY A 101 12.00 3.90 11.60
N GLY A 102 11.26 4.68 10.82
CA GLY A 102 11.56 6.11 10.60
C GLY A 102 10.90 7.04 11.62
N GLU A 103 10.89 8.32 11.27
CA GLU A 103 10.26 9.37 12.07
C GLU A 103 8.74 9.19 12.18
N SER A 104 8.15 9.81 13.23
CA SER A 104 6.69 9.77 13.46
C SER A 104 5.91 10.27 12.24
N LEU A 105 4.95 9.47 11.82
CA LEU A 105 4.09 9.75 10.68
C LEU A 105 2.96 10.71 11.08
N GLN A 106 2.61 11.62 10.17
CA GLN A 106 1.55 12.59 10.41
C GLN A 106 0.18 12.06 9.99
N ALA A 107 -0.84 12.30 10.81
CA ALA A 107 -2.22 11.98 10.50
C ALA A 107 -2.67 12.54 9.14
N ARG A 108 -3.49 11.79 8.41
CA ARG A 108 -4.13 12.19 7.14
C ARG A 108 -3.16 12.46 5.99
N LYS A 109 -1.89 12.11 6.12
CA LYS A 109 -0.88 12.28 5.06
C LYS A 109 -0.71 11.01 4.27
N PRO A 110 -0.50 11.12 2.95
CA PRO A 110 -0.02 10.02 2.13
C PRO A 110 1.48 9.85 2.32
N TYR A 111 1.93 8.62 2.20
CA TYR A 111 3.33 8.24 2.18
C TYR A 111 3.58 7.26 1.05
N PHE A 112 4.83 7.18 0.62
CA PHE A 112 5.29 6.38 -0.49
C PHE A 112 6.45 5.53 -0.04
N TRP A 113 6.55 4.33 -0.57
CA TRP A 113 7.61 3.41 -0.22
C TRP A 113 7.99 2.49 -1.36
N ARG A 114 9.18 1.95 -1.27
CA ARG A 114 9.70 0.93 -2.16
C ARG A 114 10.65 0.02 -1.41
N VAL A 115 10.88 -1.16 -1.92
CA VAL A 115 11.82 -2.13 -1.37
C VAL A 115 12.73 -2.67 -2.46
N LYS A 116 13.98 -2.93 -2.10
CA LYS A 116 14.95 -3.64 -2.91
C LYS A 116 15.36 -4.87 -2.14
N VAL A 117 15.42 -6.02 -2.80
CA VAL A 117 15.78 -7.29 -2.16
C VAL A 117 17.16 -7.76 -2.61
N LYS A 118 17.87 -8.38 -1.69
CA LYS A 118 19.11 -9.11 -1.93
C LYS A 118 18.81 -10.60 -1.79
N THR A 119 19.36 -11.42 -2.63
CA THR A 119 19.14 -12.86 -2.65
C THR A 119 20.48 -13.59 -2.70
N ASN A 120 20.44 -14.91 -2.51
CA ASN A 120 21.59 -15.79 -2.71
C ASN A 120 22.14 -15.79 -4.15
N GLN A 121 21.38 -15.24 -5.11
CA GLN A 121 21.73 -15.17 -6.54
C GLN A 121 21.99 -13.73 -7.04
N GLY A 122 22.02 -12.74 -6.14
CA GLY A 122 22.27 -11.35 -6.45
C GLY A 122 21.20 -10.40 -5.90
N SER A 123 21.31 -9.12 -6.24
CA SER A 123 20.36 -8.10 -5.82
C SER A 123 19.37 -7.75 -6.94
N GLY A 124 18.09 -7.68 -6.59
CA GLY A 124 17.05 -7.19 -7.48
C GLY A 124 17.14 -5.68 -7.70
N LYS A 125 16.27 -5.17 -8.57
CA LYS A 125 16.00 -3.75 -8.73
C LYS A 125 15.07 -3.25 -7.61
N TRP A 126 14.95 -1.93 -7.46
CA TRP A 126 13.88 -1.36 -6.65
C TRP A 126 12.52 -1.82 -7.17
N SER A 127 11.63 -2.14 -6.27
CA SER A 127 10.22 -2.39 -6.60
C SER A 127 9.54 -1.15 -7.18
N ASP A 128 8.35 -1.33 -7.73
CA ASP A 128 7.44 -0.23 -7.98
C ASP A 128 7.16 0.53 -6.68
N ILE A 129 6.95 1.84 -6.82
CA ILE A 129 6.57 2.69 -5.68
C ILE A 129 5.13 2.41 -5.32
N GLN A 130 4.89 2.07 -4.05
CA GLN A 130 3.56 1.91 -3.47
C GLN A 130 3.26 3.05 -2.51
N THR A 131 1.99 3.19 -2.15
CA THR A 131 1.53 4.28 -1.28
C THR A 131 0.64 3.77 -0.15
N TRP A 132 0.56 4.52 0.92
CA TRP A 132 -0.49 4.38 1.92
C TRP A 132 -0.90 5.74 2.47
N GLY A 133 -2.06 5.80 3.09
CA GLY A 133 -2.56 6.99 3.78
C GLY A 133 -2.69 6.74 5.27
N MET A 134 -2.16 7.66 6.07
CA MET A 134 -2.40 7.60 7.51
C MET A 134 -3.82 8.03 7.84
N ALA A 135 -4.37 7.40 8.86
CA ALA A 135 -5.67 7.67 9.44
C ALA A 135 -5.70 8.98 10.24
N ILE A 136 -6.81 9.22 10.91
CA ILE A 136 -6.92 10.16 12.01
C ILE A 136 -6.32 9.47 13.23
N LEU A 137 -5.14 9.89 13.65
CA LEU A 137 -4.39 9.24 14.73
C LEU A 137 -4.85 9.67 16.12
N ASP A 138 -5.61 10.75 16.22
CA ASP A 138 -6.07 11.33 17.46
C ASP A 138 -7.55 11.73 17.36
N ALA A 139 -8.34 11.44 18.39
CA ALA A 139 -9.77 11.76 18.44
C ALA A 139 -10.05 13.26 18.25
N SER A 140 -9.15 14.14 18.68
CA SER A 140 -9.28 15.60 18.47
C SER A 140 -9.19 16.00 17.00
N GLY A 141 -8.63 15.14 16.16
CA GLY A 141 -8.59 15.27 14.71
C GLY A 141 -9.97 15.14 14.05
N TRP A 142 -10.94 14.50 14.71
CA TRP A 142 -12.28 14.35 14.20
C TRP A 142 -13.07 15.64 14.40
N LYS A 143 -13.47 16.29 13.32
CA LYS A 143 -14.19 17.59 13.34
C LYS A 143 -15.67 17.47 12.98
N ALA A 144 -16.07 16.32 12.44
CA ALA A 144 -17.46 16.11 12.04
C ALA A 144 -18.37 15.93 13.28
N GLN A 145 -19.64 16.28 13.08
CA GLN A 145 -20.69 16.06 14.06
C GLN A 145 -21.65 15.00 13.54
N TRP A 146 -22.31 14.29 14.45
CA TRP A 146 -23.36 13.37 14.08
C TRP A 146 -24.54 14.13 13.47
N ILE A 147 -25.05 13.59 12.39
CA ILE A 147 -26.26 14.06 11.73
C ILE A 147 -27.28 12.92 11.66
N GLY A 148 -28.54 13.23 11.73
CA GLY A 148 -29.59 12.24 11.67
C GLY A 148 -30.95 12.89 11.52
N GLU A 149 -31.96 12.07 11.26
CA GLU A 149 -33.38 12.41 11.21
C GLU A 149 -34.11 11.46 12.19
N ASN A 150 -34.64 12.03 13.25
CA ASN A 150 -35.35 11.30 14.31
C ASN A 150 -36.87 11.28 14.11
N ALA A 151 -37.40 12.08 13.17
CA ALA A 151 -38.83 12.08 12.90
C ALA A 151 -39.26 10.80 12.20
N LEU A 152 -40.40 10.24 12.60
CA LEU A 152 -41.06 9.17 11.90
C LEU A 152 -41.63 9.76 10.60
N SER A 153 -41.04 9.41 9.48
CA SER A 153 -41.40 9.97 8.16
C SER A 153 -42.63 9.34 7.54
N ASN A 154 -43.00 8.13 7.98
CA ASN A 154 -44.15 7.41 7.46
C ASN A 154 -45.19 7.13 8.56
N PRO A 155 -46.49 7.33 8.28
CA PRO A 155 -47.55 7.00 9.24
C PRO A 155 -47.63 5.51 9.62
N GLY A 156 -46.98 4.64 8.87
CA GLY A 156 -46.88 3.21 9.15
C GLY A 156 -45.67 2.80 9.98
N GLU A 157 -44.73 3.69 10.25
CA GLU A 157 -43.61 3.48 11.18
C GLU A 157 -44.16 3.53 12.62
N LYS A 158 -44.90 2.49 12.99
CA LYS A 158 -45.39 2.35 14.36
C LYS A 158 -44.26 1.84 15.22
N ASP A 159 -44.15 2.42 16.40
CA ASP A 159 -43.33 1.90 17.49
C ASP A 159 -43.82 0.50 17.85
N GLN A 160 -43.07 -0.51 17.44
CA GLN A 160 -43.34 -1.93 17.79
C GLN A 160 -42.41 -2.37 18.91
N GLY A 161 -42.03 -1.45 19.80
CA GLY A 161 -41.17 -1.73 20.96
C GLY A 161 -39.67 -1.71 20.60
N GLU A 162 -39.30 -1.92 19.38
CA GLU A 162 -37.97 -1.64 18.81
C GLU A 162 -38.16 -0.74 17.59
N THR A 163 -37.83 0.53 17.74
CA THR A 163 -38.02 1.54 16.69
C THR A 163 -37.10 1.26 15.52
N ARG A 164 -37.55 0.50 14.54
CA ARG A 164 -36.86 0.33 13.25
C ARG A 164 -37.20 1.51 12.36
N LEU A 165 -36.33 2.48 12.31
CA LEU A 165 -36.47 3.58 11.38
C LEU A 165 -36.16 3.11 9.96
N ALA A 166 -36.96 3.55 8.99
CA ALA A 166 -36.65 3.35 7.57
C ALA A 166 -35.29 4.01 7.20
N ALA A 167 -34.68 3.52 6.14
CA ALA A 167 -33.44 4.13 5.63
C ALA A 167 -33.63 5.63 5.34
N ARG A 168 -32.70 6.44 5.74
CA ARG A 168 -32.71 7.89 5.58
C ARG A 168 -31.75 8.33 4.49
N TYR A 169 -32.21 9.24 3.65
CA TYR A 169 -31.38 9.92 2.66
C TYR A 169 -30.98 11.29 3.20
N LEU A 170 -29.72 11.41 3.60
CA LEU A 170 -29.16 12.66 4.06
C LEU A 170 -28.34 13.28 2.91
N ARG A 171 -28.63 14.53 2.56
CA ARG A 171 -27.97 15.22 1.45
C ARG A 171 -27.44 16.57 1.90
N LYS A 172 -26.19 16.87 1.54
CA LYS A 172 -25.59 18.18 1.75
C LYS A 172 -24.91 18.65 0.46
N PRO A 173 -25.41 19.74 -0.17
CA PRO A 173 -24.67 20.38 -1.27
C PRO A 173 -23.48 21.15 -0.71
N PHE A 174 -22.38 21.17 -1.45
CA PHE A 174 -21.21 21.99 -1.18
C PHE A 174 -20.54 22.38 -2.49
N GLN A 175 -19.76 23.46 -2.45
CA GLN A 175 -18.99 23.94 -3.58
C GLN A 175 -17.51 23.95 -3.25
N VAL A 176 -16.70 23.61 -4.24
CA VAL A 176 -15.24 23.68 -4.15
C VAL A 176 -14.77 24.71 -5.16
N SER A 177 -14.23 25.82 -4.67
CA SER A 177 -13.81 26.97 -5.49
C SER A 177 -12.36 26.88 -5.99
N LYS A 178 -11.58 25.92 -5.49
CA LYS A 178 -10.17 25.74 -5.86
C LYS A 178 -9.99 24.45 -6.64
N GLU A 179 -8.93 24.39 -7.44
CA GLU A 179 -8.53 23.15 -8.08
C GLU A 179 -8.24 22.05 -7.03
N VAL A 180 -8.86 20.90 -7.23
CA VAL A 180 -8.72 19.76 -6.31
C VAL A 180 -7.58 18.88 -6.79
N LYS A 181 -6.46 18.91 -6.08
CA LYS A 181 -5.35 17.97 -6.30
C LYS A 181 -5.58 16.62 -5.63
N ARG A 182 -6.21 16.62 -4.46
CA ARG A 182 -6.54 15.42 -3.70
C ARG A 182 -7.71 15.71 -2.78
N ALA A 183 -8.65 14.77 -2.69
CA ALA A 183 -9.75 14.81 -1.73
C ALA A 183 -9.81 13.46 -0.98
N VAL A 184 -10.03 13.51 0.31
CA VAL A 184 -10.26 12.34 1.16
C VAL A 184 -11.50 12.59 1.98
N LEU A 185 -12.41 11.64 1.98
CA LEU A 185 -13.62 11.65 2.80
C LEU A 185 -13.41 10.70 3.98
N TYR A 186 -13.53 11.23 5.19
CA TYR A 186 -13.61 10.44 6.42
C TYR A 186 -15.07 10.41 6.83
N ILE A 187 -15.63 9.22 6.91
CA ILE A 187 -17.06 9.08 7.15
C ILE A 187 -17.35 7.90 8.08
N SER A 188 -18.36 8.08 8.92
CA SER A 188 -18.83 7.05 9.83
C SER A 188 -20.35 7.02 9.83
N GLY A 189 -20.93 5.89 10.20
CA GLY A 189 -22.36 5.69 10.36
C GLY A 189 -22.66 4.71 11.49
N LEU A 190 -23.75 4.95 12.22
CA LEU A 190 -24.31 3.97 13.14
C LEU A 190 -25.22 3.02 12.35
N GLY A 191 -24.79 1.81 12.13
CA GLY A 191 -25.42 0.86 11.22
C GLY A 191 -24.81 0.88 9.81
N SER A 192 -25.51 0.27 8.86
CA SER A 192 -25.05 0.19 7.47
C SER A 192 -25.38 1.47 6.72
N SER A 193 -24.41 1.99 5.99
CA SER A 193 -24.52 3.23 5.23
C SER A 193 -23.92 3.08 3.84
N GLU A 194 -24.48 3.78 2.88
CA GLU A 194 -23.92 3.93 1.54
C GLU A 194 -23.67 5.41 1.24
N PHE A 195 -22.56 5.71 0.62
CA PHE A 195 -22.15 7.08 0.39
C PHE A 195 -22.02 7.38 -1.09
N TYR A 196 -22.57 8.52 -1.48
CA TYR A 196 -22.61 8.96 -2.87
C TYR A 196 -22.06 10.38 -3.00
N LEU A 197 -21.28 10.64 -4.03
CA LEU A 197 -20.83 11.95 -4.43
C LEU A 197 -21.29 12.23 -5.86
N ASN A 198 -22.08 13.32 -6.05
CA ASN A 198 -22.65 13.67 -7.34
C ASN A 198 -23.41 12.49 -8.00
N GLY A 199 -24.15 11.73 -7.21
CA GLY A 199 -24.95 10.59 -7.69
C GLY A 199 -24.14 9.30 -7.96
N LYS A 200 -22.83 9.32 -7.76
CA LYS A 200 -21.98 8.12 -7.91
C LYS A 200 -21.62 7.57 -6.54
N ARG A 201 -21.75 6.26 -6.37
CA ARG A 201 -21.28 5.56 -5.17
C ARG A 201 -19.75 5.67 -5.07
N ILE A 202 -19.24 6.02 -3.89
CA ILE A 202 -17.82 6.32 -3.69
C ILE A 202 -16.98 5.13 -3.20
N SER A 203 -17.63 4.05 -2.75
CA SER A 203 -16.99 2.81 -2.34
C SER A 203 -17.78 1.60 -2.83
N ASN A 204 -17.10 0.51 -3.10
CA ASN A 204 -17.71 -0.79 -3.38
C ASN A 204 -17.95 -1.60 -2.09
N ASP A 205 -17.56 -1.07 -0.94
CA ASP A 205 -17.76 -1.73 0.33
C ASP A 205 -19.24 -1.85 0.62
N VAL A 206 -19.65 -2.99 1.15
CA VAL A 206 -21.00 -3.26 1.63
C VAL A 206 -20.99 -3.37 3.15
N PHE A 207 -22.09 -2.97 3.78
CA PHE A 207 -22.19 -2.97 5.25
C PHE A 207 -21.08 -2.17 5.96
N ALA A 208 -20.67 -1.08 5.36
CA ALA A 208 -19.65 -0.20 5.91
C ALA A 208 -20.27 1.05 6.60
N PRO A 209 -19.66 1.53 7.68
CA PRO A 209 -18.65 0.87 8.46
C PRO A 209 -19.19 -0.40 9.16
N MET A 210 -18.24 -1.29 9.54
CA MET A 210 -18.63 -2.51 10.26
C MET A 210 -19.34 -2.15 11.58
N PRO A 211 -20.42 -2.86 11.95
CA PRO A 211 -21.07 -2.69 13.26
C PRO A 211 -20.08 -2.89 14.40
N SER A 212 -20.23 -2.08 15.44
CA SER A 212 -19.37 -2.14 16.61
C SER A 212 -20.20 -1.90 17.89
N PHE A 213 -19.58 -1.97 19.04
CA PHE A 213 -20.21 -1.58 20.28
C PHE A 213 -20.18 -0.05 20.41
N TYR A 214 -21.21 0.62 19.88
CA TYR A 214 -21.24 2.06 19.63
C TYR A 214 -21.04 2.94 20.85
N THR A 215 -21.27 2.44 22.04
CA THR A 215 -20.98 3.15 23.30
C THR A 215 -19.49 3.24 23.61
N SER A 216 -18.67 2.36 23.00
CA SER A 216 -17.23 2.28 23.26
C SER A 216 -16.40 2.60 22.01
N ARG A 217 -16.90 2.23 20.82
CA ARG A 217 -16.14 2.33 19.59
C ARG A 217 -17.04 2.54 18.39
N VAL A 218 -16.64 3.43 17.51
CA VAL A 218 -17.25 3.63 16.20
C VAL A 218 -16.15 3.55 15.14
N TYR A 219 -16.34 2.72 14.15
CA TYR A 219 -15.44 2.65 12.99
C TYR A 219 -15.78 3.73 11.97
N TYR A 220 -14.80 4.12 11.19
CA TYR A 220 -14.97 5.00 10.05
C TYR A 220 -14.22 4.46 8.82
N ASN A 221 -14.63 4.92 7.65
CA ASN A 221 -14.01 4.65 6.36
C ASN A 221 -13.35 5.91 5.80
#